data_6ea1323f891e0391f8545391c387158c
#
_entry.id   6ea1323f891e0391f8545391c387158c
#
_cell.length_a   1.000
_cell.length_b   1.000
_cell.length_c   1.000
_cell.angle_alpha   90.00
_cell.angle_beta   90.00
_cell.angle_gamma   90.00
#
_symmetry.space_group_name_H-M   'P 1'
#
loop_
_entity.id
_entity.type
_entity.pdbx_description
1 polymer ?
#
loop_
_entity_poly.entity_id
_entity_poly.type
_entity_poly.pdbx_seq_one_letter_code
_entity_poly.pdbx_strand_id
1 'polypeptide(L)'
;YNAYNNSAYCEKVVVRKSSNSFVKQGRNKRSFMKQFITLSKRYAKTILNDRQMLLLLLLQSPFIAYMFALVAPDDMFEGYETTKMMLFAMTIAAIWLGTLNSIQVICKERSILKREYMADLKLSAYFASKLWIQIILCLIQSVLFISVFMYFFGFVPDDGIMTNWPLEMMGSFFLITVCSTCLGLFLSAISKNSSNAVM
;
A
#
# COMPACT_ATOMS: atom_id res chain seq x y z
N TYR A 1 23.58 -51.03 -34.84
CA TYR A 1 24.32 -50.96 -33.55
C TYR A 1 25.75 -50.42 -33.71
N ASN A 2 26.25 -50.28 -34.94
CA ASN A 2 27.65 -49.84 -35.19
C ASN A 2 27.80 -48.34 -35.50
N ALA A 3 26.73 -47.54 -35.50
CA ALA A 3 26.81 -46.10 -35.76
C ALA A 3 27.13 -45.25 -34.50
N TYR A 4 27.13 -45.88 -33.33
CA TYR A 4 27.39 -45.18 -32.06
C TYR A 4 28.83 -45.10 -31.64
N ASN A 5 29.73 -45.86 -32.30
CA ASN A 5 31.15 -45.92 -31.99
C ASN A 5 32.06 -45.09 -32.89
N ASN A 6 31.50 -44.12 -33.64
CA ASN A 6 32.35 -43.23 -34.41
C ASN A 6 32.90 -42.13 -33.43
N SER A 7 34.13 -42.37 -32.98
CA SER A 7 34.91 -41.52 -32.12
C SER A 7 34.94 -40.04 -32.54
N ALA A 8 34.80 -39.76 -33.83
CA ALA A 8 34.73 -38.43 -34.41
C ALA A 8 33.46 -37.66 -34.01
N TYR A 9 32.37 -38.36 -33.65
CA TYR A 9 31.13 -37.69 -33.18
C TYR A 9 31.22 -37.31 -31.68
N CYS A 10 31.87 -38.16 -30.88
CA CYS A 10 32.13 -37.85 -29.46
C CYS A 10 33.15 -36.71 -29.33
N GLU A 11 34.13 -36.62 -30.20
CA GLU A 11 35.14 -35.56 -30.16
C GLU A 11 34.54 -34.18 -30.50
N LYS A 12 33.57 -34.08 -31.46
CA LYS A 12 32.85 -32.83 -31.76
C LYS A 12 31.93 -32.39 -30.64
N VAL A 13 31.41 -33.29 -29.83
CA VAL A 13 30.56 -32.94 -28.70
C VAL A 13 31.38 -32.48 -27.49
N VAL A 14 32.59 -33.04 -27.34
CA VAL A 14 33.51 -32.68 -26.20
C VAL A 14 34.22 -31.35 -26.46
N VAL A 15 34.53 -31.00 -27.70
CA VAL A 15 35.24 -29.75 -28.05
C VAL A 15 34.30 -28.52 -27.98
N ARG A 16 32.97 -28.69 -27.96
CA ARG A 16 32.03 -27.60 -27.67
C ARG A 16 31.89 -27.24 -26.21
N LYS A 17 32.69 -27.88 -25.34
CA LYS A 17 32.79 -27.59 -23.93
C LYS A 17 34.04 -26.74 -23.69
N SER A 18 34.03 -25.52 -24.12
CA SER A 18 34.94 -24.51 -23.56
C SER A 18 34.83 -23.22 -24.40
N SER A 19 34.30 -22.34 -23.88
CA SER A 19 34.52 -20.89 -23.79
C SER A 19 33.21 -20.16 -23.48
N ASN A 20 32.37 -20.82 -22.68
CA ASN A 20 31.56 -20.02 -21.83
C ASN A 20 32.51 -19.48 -20.72
N SER A 21 33.41 -18.58 -21.11
CA SER A 21 33.81 -17.54 -20.21
C SER A 21 32.45 -16.94 -19.74
N PHE A 22 32.03 -17.33 -18.53
CA PHE A 22 31.04 -16.59 -17.79
C PHE A 22 31.58 -15.16 -17.75
N VAL A 23 31.22 -14.36 -18.74
CA VAL A 23 31.30 -12.93 -18.64
C VAL A 23 30.52 -12.67 -17.36
N LYS A 24 31.21 -12.46 -16.26
CA LYS A 24 30.71 -11.82 -15.06
C LYS A 24 30.23 -10.46 -15.56
N GLN A 25 29.04 -10.47 -16.13
CA GLN A 25 28.35 -9.23 -16.49
C GLN A 25 28.30 -8.48 -15.16
N GLY A 26 29.16 -7.48 -15.05
CA GLY A 26 29.30 -6.69 -13.86
C GLY A 26 27.89 -6.31 -13.43
N ARG A 27 27.43 -6.90 -12.33
CA ARG A 27 26.10 -6.74 -11.78
C ARG A 27 26.00 -5.27 -11.42
N ASN A 28 25.55 -4.48 -12.37
CA ASN A 28 25.42 -3.03 -12.22
C ASN A 28 24.33 -2.85 -11.16
N LYS A 29 24.74 -2.76 -9.89
CA LYS A 29 23.84 -2.61 -8.73
C LYS A 29 23.00 -1.38 -9.01
N ARG A 30 21.80 -1.59 -9.54
CA ARG A 30 20.86 -0.49 -9.79
C ARG A 30 20.69 0.28 -8.49
N SER A 31 20.90 1.59 -8.56
CA SER A 31 20.76 2.48 -7.41
C SER A 31 19.38 2.29 -6.78
N PHE A 32 19.31 2.24 -5.45
CA PHE A 32 18.08 2.16 -4.67
C PHE A 32 17.02 3.16 -5.18
N MET A 33 17.41 4.41 -5.40
CA MET A 33 16.51 5.47 -5.86
C MET A 33 15.91 5.18 -7.24
N LYS A 34 16.69 4.63 -8.18
CA LYS A 34 16.16 4.28 -9.51
C LYS A 34 15.14 3.15 -9.41
N GLN A 35 15.39 2.14 -8.58
CA GLN A 35 14.43 1.05 -8.35
C GLN A 35 13.17 1.58 -7.66
N PHE A 36 13.31 2.39 -6.61
CA PHE A 36 12.20 3.00 -5.88
C PHE A 36 11.28 3.80 -6.81
N ILE A 37 11.81 4.73 -7.61
CA ILE A 37 11.02 5.57 -8.52
C ILE A 37 10.31 4.71 -9.58
N THR A 38 11.02 3.75 -10.16
CA THR A 38 10.44 2.88 -11.21
C THR A 38 9.30 2.03 -10.64
N LEU A 39 9.48 1.45 -9.44
CA LEU A 39 8.47 0.65 -8.77
C LEU A 39 7.27 1.48 -8.33
N SER A 40 7.49 2.67 -7.77
CA SER A 40 6.43 3.60 -7.39
C SER A 40 5.59 4.00 -8.60
N LYS A 41 6.23 4.37 -9.72
CA LYS A 41 5.53 4.74 -10.95
C LYS A 41 4.71 3.56 -11.52
N ARG A 42 5.28 2.34 -11.50
CA ARG A 42 4.57 1.14 -11.95
C ARG A 42 3.35 0.86 -11.08
N TYR A 43 3.51 0.92 -9.76
CA TYR A 43 2.41 0.66 -8.82
C TYR A 43 1.32 1.74 -8.90
N ALA A 44 1.68 3.01 -8.96
CA ALA A 44 0.73 4.10 -9.17
C ALA A 44 -0.07 3.89 -10.47
N LYS A 45 0.60 3.55 -11.58
CA LYS A 45 -0.07 3.26 -12.84
C LYS A 45 -1.03 2.06 -12.75
N THR A 46 -0.68 1.03 -11.99
CA THR A 46 -1.54 -0.13 -11.77
C THR A 46 -2.82 0.25 -11.04
N ILE A 47 -2.72 1.04 -9.97
CA ILE A 47 -3.90 1.53 -9.22
C ILE A 47 -4.76 2.45 -10.08
N LEU A 48 -4.15 3.41 -10.78
CA LEU A 48 -4.87 4.37 -11.62
C LEU A 48 -5.56 3.72 -12.83
N ASN A 49 -5.01 2.62 -13.33
CA ASN A 49 -5.60 1.89 -14.46
C ASN A 49 -6.75 0.97 -14.03
N ASP A 50 -6.76 0.53 -12.79
CA ASP A 50 -7.87 -0.23 -12.20
C ASP A 50 -8.92 0.72 -11.61
N ARG A 51 -9.80 1.22 -12.50
CA ARG A 51 -10.82 2.21 -12.16
C ARG A 51 -11.78 1.72 -11.07
N GLN A 52 -12.11 0.44 -11.06
CA GLN A 52 -13.03 -0.12 -10.07
C GLN A 52 -12.39 -0.11 -8.68
N MET A 53 -11.15 -0.57 -8.58
CA MET A 53 -10.42 -0.57 -7.32
C MET A 53 -10.16 0.84 -6.81
N LEU A 54 -9.78 1.77 -7.69
CA LEU A 54 -9.56 3.17 -7.33
C LEU A 54 -10.84 3.82 -6.80
N LEU A 55 -11.97 3.61 -7.50
CA LEU A 55 -13.25 4.17 -7.12
C LEU A 55 -13.72 3.64 -5.76
N LEU A 56 -13.60 2.33 -5.53
CA LEU A 56 -13.90 1.73 -4.23
C LEU A 56 -13.05 2.32 -3.12
N LEU A 57 -11.73 2.45 -3.36
CA LEU A 57 -10.77 3.03 -2.42
C LEU A 57 -11.10 4.47 -2.03
N LEU A 58 -11.50 5.29 -3.02
CA LEU A 58 -11.83 6.70 -2.78
C LEU A 58 -13.22 6.87 -2.18
N LEU A 59 -14.22 6.08 -2.63
CA LEU A 59 -15.60 6.20 -2.19
C LEU A 59 -15.84 5.70 -0.77
N GLN A 60 -15.04 4.74 -0.32
CA GLN A 60 -15.17 4.15 1.01
C GLN A 60 -14.98 5.20 2.13
N SER A 61 -14.09 6.18 1.96
CA SER A 61 -13.83 7.23 2.95
C SER A 61 -15.05 8.18 3.13
N PRO A 62 -15.60 8.81 2.09
CA PRO A 62 -16.79 9.65 2.23
C PRO A 62 -18.03 8.85 2.64
N PHE A 63 -18.12 7.57 2.24
CA PHE A 63 -19.23 6.71 2.66
C PHE A 63 -19.21 6.49 4.19
N ILE A 64 -18.06 6.20 4.76
CA ILE A 64 -17.94 6.04 6.23
C ILE A 64 -18.20 7.38 6.92
N ALA A 65 -17.69 8.50 6.41
CA ALA A 65 -17.97 9.82 6.96
C ALA A 65 -19.48 10.16 6.94
N TYR A 66 -20.17 9.80 5.87
CA TYR A 66 -21.62 9.94 5.77
C TYR A 66 -22.37 9.06 6.79
N MET A 67 -21.95 7.81 6.97
CA MET A 67 -22.50 6.93 8.00
C MET A 67 -22.33 7.50 9.41
N PHE A 68 -21.17 8.12 9.68
CA PHE A 68 -20.95 8.85 10.94
C PHE A 68 -21.93 10.02 11.11
N ALA A 69 -22.13 10.80 10.04
CA ALA A 69 -23.04 11.93 10.07
C ALA A 69 -24.50 11.54 10.35
N LEU A 70 -24.92 10.33 9.94
CA LEU A 70 -26.27 9.82 10.23
C LEU A 70 -26.46 9.35 11.68
N VAL A 71 -25.39 8.95 12.34
CA VAL A 71 -25.45 8.35 13.68
C VAL A 71 -25.08 9.36 14.77
N ALA A 72 -24.28 10.35 14.44
CA ALA A 72 -23.84 11.35 15.38
C ALA A 72 -24.97 12.30 15.79
N PRO A 73 -25.12 12.60 17.08
CA PRO A 73 -26.09 13.58 17.55
C PRO A 73 -25.68 15.01 17.18
N ASP A 74 -26.65 15.91 17.04
CA ASP A 74 -26.42 17.31 16.67
C ASP A 74 -25.56 18.08 17.67
N ASP A 75 -25.61 17.69 18.94
CA ASP A 75 -24.85 18.26 20.07
C ASP A 75 -23.51 17.55 20.34
N MET A 76 -22.95 16.92 19.32
CA MET A 76 -21.77 16.05 19.42
C MET A 76 -20.58 16.70 20.14
N PHE A 77 -20.39 18.01 20.02
CA PHE A 77 -19.27 18.74 20.62
C PHE A 77 -19.60 19.49 21.92
N GLU A 78 -20.86 19.49 22.36
CA GLU A 78 -21.28 20.15 23.61
C GLU A 78 -21.06 19.28 24.85
N GLY A 79 -21.15 17.94 24.69
CA GLY A 79 -20.99 17.00 25.79
C GLY A 79 -19.66 16.26 25.77
N TYR A 80 -18.88 16.29 26.86
CA TYR A 80 -17.59 15.59 26.96
C TYR A 80 -17.68 14.09 26.64
N GLU A 81 -18.69 13.39 27.17
CA GLU A 81 -18.84 11.93 26.95
C GLU A 81 -19.21 11.64 25.50
N THR A 82 -20.07 12.43 24.88
CA THR A 82 -20.50 12.27 23.49
C THR A 82 -19.31 12.51 22.53
N THR A 83 -18.57 13.59 22.74
CA THR A 83 -17.35 13.90 21.97
C THR A 83 -16.32 12.78 22.04
N LYS A 84 -16.06 12.26 23.23
CA LYS A 84 -15.11 11.17 23.46
C LYS A 84 -15.50 9.88 22.73
N MET A 85 -16.79 9.49 22.79
CA MET A 85 -17.29 8.32 22.08
C MET A 85 -17.14 8.46 20.57
N MET A 86 -17.43 9.64 20.02
CA MET A 86 -17.33 9.90 18.57
C MET A 86 -15.89 9.95 18.10
N LEU A 87 -14.98 10.56 18.82
CA LEU A 87 -13.55 10.55 18.53
C LEU A 87 -12.98 9.12 18.54
N PHE A 88 -13.40 8.30 19.49
CA PHE A 88 -13.04 6.89 19.54
C PHE A 88 -13.55 6.13 18.32
N ALA A 89 -14.80 6.31 17.93
CA ALA A 89 -15.39 5.68 16.77
C ALA A 89 -14.70 6.14 15.45
N MET A 90 -14.36 7.42 15.31
CA MET A 90 -13.56 7.95 14.19
C MET A 90 -12.17 7.31 14.13
N THR A 91 -11.53 7.08 15.28
CA THR A 91 -10.23 6.38 15.35
C THR A 91 -10.35 4.95 14.84
N ILE A 92 -11.40 4.22 15.22
CA ILE A 92 -11.65 2.86 14.70
C ILE A 92 -11.86 2.90 13.18
N ALA A 93 -12.63 3.86 12.68
CA ALA A 93 -12.85 4.01 11.23
C ALA A 93 -11.52 4.27 10.48
N ALA A 94 -10.65 5.13 11.03
CA ALA A 94 -9.33 5.40 10.46
C ALA A 94 -8.45 4.14 10.41
N ILE A 95 -8.47 3.34 11.47
CA ILE A 95 -7.74 2.06 11.54
C ILE A 95 -8.27 1.09 10.48
N TRP A 96 -9.57 0.98 10.33
CA TRP A 96 -10.20 0.12 9.32
C TRP A 96 -9.83 0.55 7.91
N LEU A 97 -9.97 1.84 7.59
CA LEU A 97 -9.61 2.38 6.27
C LEU A 97 -8.16 2.05 5.91
N GLY A 98 -7.21 2.35 6.80
CA GLY A 98 -5.79 2.09 6.56
C GLY A 98 -5.47 0.60 6.39
N THR A 99 -6.00 -0.26 7.27
CA THR A 99 -5.72 -1.70 7.24
C THR A 99 -6.31 -2.36 6.00
N LEU A 100 -7.59 -2.12 5.68
CA LEU A 100 -8.26 -2.74 4.54
C LEU A 100 -7.62 -2.36 3.21
N ASN A 101 -7.16 -1.11 3.07
CA ASN A 101 -6.49 -0.65 1.86
C ASN A 101 -5.15 -1.36 1.60
N SER A 102 -4.45 -1.76 2.65
CA SER A 102 -3.07 -2.25 2.54
C SER A 102 -2.92 -3.76 2.70
N ILE A 103 -3.90 -4.43 3.33
CA ILE A 103 -3.78 -5.85 3.70
C ILE A 103 -3.61 -6.82 2.52
N GLN A 104 -4.12 -6.47 1.34
CA GLN A 104 -4.02 -7.32 0.14
C GLN A 104 -2.90 -6.93 -0.82
N VAL A 105 -2.24 -5.80 -0.60
CA VAL A 105 -1.29 -5.21 -1.56
C VAL A 105 -0.12 -6.14 -1.86
N ILE A 106 0.52 -6.72 -0.85
CA ILE A 106 1.68 -7.59 -1.02
C ILE A 106 1.27 -9.01 -1.39
N CYS A 107 0.17 -9.52 -0.79
CA CYS A 107 -0.34 -10.86 -1.06
C CYS A 107 -0.65 -11.09 -2.54
N LYS A 108 -1.32 -10.13 -3.19
CA LYS A 108 -1.68 -10.22 -4.63
C LYS A 108 -0.45 -10.26 -5.55
N GLU A 109 0.65 -9.61 -5.16
CA GLU A 109 1.87 -9.52 -5.97
C GLU A 109 2.97 -10.50 -5.56
N ARG A 110 2.72 -11.40 -4.60
CA ARG A 110 3.75 -12.28 -4.02
C ARG A 110 4.49 -13.15 -5.05
N SER A 111 3.77 -13.68 -6.03
CA SER A 111 4.36 -14.50 -7.10
C SER A 111 5.28 -13.68 -8.00
N ILE A 112 4.89 -12.44 -8.29
CA ILE A 112 5.68 -11.48 -9.07
C ILE A 112 6.90 -11.05 -8.28
N LEU A 113 6.73 -10.72 -6.99
CA LEU A 113 7.80 -10.33 -6.08
C LEU A 113 8.88 -11.41 -5.99
N LYS A 114 8.50 -12.70 -5.85
CA LYS A 114 9.44 -13.81 -5.79
C LYS A 114 10.29 -13.89 -7.05
N ARG A 115 9.70 -13.70 -8.22
CA ARG A 115 10.40 -13.71 -9.50
C ARG A 115 11.32 -12.50 -9.67
N GLU A 116 10.85 -11.31 -9.30
CA GLU A 116 11.64 -10.08 -9.37
C GLU A 116 12.80 -10.05 -8.35
N TYR A 117 12.62 -10.69 -7.19
CA TYR A 117 13.69 -10.85 -6.19
C TYR A 117 14.87 -11.65 -6.74
N MET A 118 14.60 -12.71 -7.53
CA MET A 118 15.65 -13.46 -8.20
C MET A 118 16.40 -12.64 -9.27
N ALA A 119 15.78 -11.56 -9.77
CA ALA A 119 16.35 -10.64 -10.75
C ALA A 119 17.08 -9.42 -10.13
N ASP A 120 17.55 -9.51 -8.87
CA ASP A 120 18.31 -8.47 -8.13
C ASP A 120 17.47 -7.26 -7.64
N LEU A 121 16.17 -7.48 -7.37
CA LEU A 121 15.33 -6.47 -6.74
C LEU A 121 15.74 -6.26 -5.27
N LYS A 122 15.95 -5.02 -4.85
CA LYS A 122 16.11 -4.66 -3.43
C LYS A 122 14.75 -4.65 -2.75
N LEU A 123 14.55 -5.55 -1.80
CA LEU A 123 13.29 -5.70 -1.07
C LEU A 123 12.87 -4.41 -0.36
N SER A 124 13.84 -3.67 0.20
CA SER A 124 13.60 -2.37 0.84
C SER A 124 13.06 -1.31 -0.12
N ALA A 125 13.52 -1.28 -1.39
CA ALA A 125 13.00 -0.37 -2.40
C ALA A 125 11.56 -0.72 -2.79
N TYR A 126 11.24 -2.01 -2.82
CA TYR A 126 9.87 -2.48 -3.07
C TYR A 126 8.91 -2.04 -1.97
N PHE A 127 9.22 -2.34 -0.69
CA PHE A 127 8.38 -1.94 0.43
C PHE A 127 8.22 -0.42 0.52
N ALA A 128 9.30 0.34 0.39
CA ALA A 128 9.26 1.78 0.42
C ALA A 128 8.37 2.36 -0.71
N SER A 129 8.42 1.77 -1.91
CA SER A 129 7.58 2.21 -3.03
C SER A 129 6.08 1.98 -2.79
N LYS A 130 5.72 0.84 -2.18
CA LYS A 130 4.33 0.54 -1.82
C LYS A 130 3.83 1.49 -0.73
N LEU A 131 4.62 1.66 0.32
CA LEU A 131 4.28 2.52 1.44
C LEU A 131 4.10 3.98 1.00
N TRP A 132 4.98 4.48 0.12
CA TRP A 132 4.89 5.85 -0.40
C TRP A 132 3.56 6.13 -1.10
N ILE A 133 3.16 5.26 -2.01
CA ILE A 133 1.88 5.41 -2.73
C ILE A 133 0.70 5.30 -1.76
N GLN A 134 0.79 4.42 -0.78
CA GLN A 134 -0.26 4.24 0.23
C GLN A 134 -0.41 5.48 1.12
N ILE A 135 0.68 6.15 1.48
CA ILE A 135 0.65 7.43 2.22
C ILE A 135 -0.11 8.50 1.42
N ILE A 136 0.13 8.59 0.11
CA ILE A 136 -0.59 9.55 -0.75
C ILE A 136 -2.09 9.22 -0.76
N LEU A 137 -2.47 7.95 -0.86
CA LEU A 137 -3.87 7.53 -0.80
C LEU A 137 -4.50 7.86 0.55
N CYS A 138 -3.82 7.63 1.66
CA CYS A 138 -4.29 7.98 3.00
C CYS A 138 -4.52 9.48 3.15
N LEU A 139 -3.65 10.30 2.56
CA LEU A 139 -3.82 11.76 2.58
C LEU A 139 -5.09 12.19 1.83
N ILE A 140 -5.32 11.63 0.65
CA ILE A 140 -6.53 11.90 -0.12
C ILE A 140 -7.78 11.46 0.65
N GLN A 141 -7.76 10.27 1.24
CA GLN A 141 -8.87 9.74 2.02
C GLN A 141 -9.15 10.56 3.29
N SER A 142 -8.13 11.05 3.99
CA SER A 142 -8.32 11.90 5.16
C SER A 142 -8.94 13.24 4.81
N VAL A 143 -8.52 13.84 3.69
CA VAL A 143 -9.13 15.08 3.18
C VAL A 143 -10.61 14.84 2.82
N LEU A 144 -10.92 13.77 2.10
CA LEU A 144 -12.29 13.42 1.73
C LEU A 144 -13.16 13.16 2.96
N PHE A 145 -12.66 12.41 3.93
CA PHE A 145 -13.38 12.10 5.17
C PHE A 145 -13.75 13.38 5.92
N ILE A 146 -12.77 14.22 6.20
CA ILE A 146 -12.99 15.46 6.97
C ILE A 146 -13.86 16.46 6.18
N SER A 147 -13.71 16.56 4.86
CA SER A 147 -14.55 17.42 4.04
C SER A 147 -16.02 17.06 4.12
N VAL A 148 -16.36 15.77 4.05
CA VAL A 148 -17.72 15.27 4.19
C VAL A 148 -18.22 15.49 5.62
N PHE A 149 -17.39 15.19 6.62
CA PHE A 149 -17.73 15.39 8.02
C PHE A 149 -18.07 16.86 8.31
N MET A 150 -17.24 17.80 7.87
CA MET A 150 -17.44 19.24 8.02
C MET A 150 -18.70 19.75 7.29
N TYR A 151 -19.06 19.14 6.17
CA TYR A 151 -20.26 19.49 5.43
C TYR A 151 -21.54 19.23 6.24
N PHE A 152 -21.58 18.13 7.00
CA PHE A 152 -22.77 17.76 7.79
C PHE A 152 -22.83 18.43 9.16
N PHE A 153 -21.70 18.58 9.84
CA PHE A 153 -21.67 19.13 11.22
C PHE A 153 -21.45 20.64 11.28
N GLY A 154 -21.20 21.27 10.12
CA GLY A 154 -20.92 22.70 10.07
C GLY A 154 -19.56 23.07 10.69
N PHE A 155 -19.35 24.36 10.83
CA PHE A 155 -18.12 24.89 11.42
C PHE A 155 -18.23 24.82 12.94
N VAL A 156 -17.45 23.97 13.57
CA VAL A 156 -17.30 23.91 15.02
C VAL A 156 -16.44 25.11 15.48
N PRO A 157 -16.63 25.63 16.71
CA PRO A 157 -15.95 26.83 17.19
C PRO A 157 -14.46 26.85 16.97
N ASP A 158 -13.91 28.04 16.68
CA ASP A 158 -12.57 28.32 16.17
C ASP A 158 -11.38 27.97 17.08
N ASP A 159 -11.59 27.44 18.26
CA ASP A 159 -10.55 27.22 19.25
C ASP A 159 -9.94 25.81 19.17
N GLY A 160 -9.17 25.56 18.12
CA GLY A 160 -8.21 24.45 18.10
C GLY A 160 -7.09 24.65 19.12
N ILE A 161 -6.50 23.58 19.65
CA ILE A 161 -5.44 23.67 20.67
C ILE A 161 -4.16 24.26 20.08
N MET A 162 -3.81 23.98 18.84
CA MET A 162 -2.58 24.45 18.17
C MET A 162 -2.85 25.27 16.90
N THR A 163 -3.87 24.89 16.16
CA THR A 163 -4.23 25.47 14.85
C THR A 163 -5.75 25.49 14.72
N ASN A 164 -6.23 25.57 13.48
CA ASN A 164 -7.65 25.41 13.21
C ASN A 164 -8.10 23.98 13.48
N TRP A 165 -9.19 23.78 14.20
CA TRP A 165 -9.76 22.50 14.57
C TRP A 165 -9.85 21.47 13.43
N PRO A 166 -10.33 21.81 12.21
CA PRO A 166 -10.41 20.85 11.09
C PRO A 166 -9.05 20.32 10.66
N LEU A 167 -8.00 21.12 10.77
CA LEU A 167 -6.64 20.77 10.39
C LEU A 167 -6.02 19.80 11.40
N GLU A 168 -6.30 19.98 12.69
CA GLU A 168 -5.87 19.06 13.76
C GLU A 168 -6.55 17.69 13.61
N MET A 169 -7.85 17.68 13.35
CA MET A 169 -8.60 16.45 13.10
C MET A 169 -8.12 15.73 11.83
N MET A 170 -7.87 16.46 10.75
CA MET A 170 -7.31 15.89 9.52
C MET A 170 -5.93 15.30 9.75
N GLY A 171 -5.06 15.99 10.47
CA GLY A 171 -3.72 15.52 10.82
C GLY A 171 -3.75 14.26 11.67
N SER A 172 -4.57 14.23 12.70
CA SER A 172 -4.75 13.07 13.58
C SER A 172 -5.29 11.86 12.82
N PHE A 173 -6.34 12.05 12.03
CA PHE A 173 -6.93 11.00 11.19
C PHE A 173 -5.93 10.47 10.17
N PHE A 174 -5.17 11.34 9.50
CA PHE A 174 -4.12 10.97 8.57
C PHE A 174 -3.02 10.13 9.23
N LEU A 175 -2.51 10.55 10.39
CA LEU A 175 -1.47 9.80 11.11
C LEU A 175 -1.95 8.41 11.52
N ILE A 176 -3.18 8.30 12.04
CA ILE A 176 -3.77 7.01 12.42
C ILE A 176 -3.91 6.09 11.19
N THR A 177 -4.40 6.61 10.06
CA THR A 177 -4.54 5.83 8.83
C THR A 177 -3.18 5.38 8.30
N VAL A 178 -2.14 6.22 8.36
CA VAL A 178 -0.77 5.84 7.95
C VAL A 178 -0.20 4.74 8.86
N CYS A 179 -0.33 4.86 10.18
CA CYS A 179 0.09 3.81 11.11
C CYS A 179 -0.64 2.49 10.82
N SER A 180 -1.94 2.56 10.58
CA SER A 180 -2.76 1.40 10.25
C SER A 180 -2.38 0.76 8.91
N THR A 181 -2.03 1.55 7.90
CA THR A 181 -1.53 1.01 6.62
C THR A 181 -0.19 0.29 6.78
N CYS A 182 0.69 0.77 7.64
CA CYS A 182 1.94 0.06 7.97
C CYS A 182 1.65 -1.32 8.58
N LEU A 183 0.70 -1.40 9.51
CA LEU A 183 0.26 -2.67 10.09
C LEU A 183 -0.38 -3.58 9.03
N GLY A 184 -1.23 -3.05 8.17
CA GLY A 184 -1.85 -3.81 7.08
C GLY A 184 -0.83 -4.35 6.07
N LEU A 185 0.20 -3.57 5.70
CA LEU A 185 1.30 -4.05 4.86
C LEU A 185 2.12 -5.15 5.56
N PHE A 186 2.34 -5.02 6.86
CA PHE A 186 3.01 -6.05 7.65
C PHE A 186 2.22 -7.36 7.66
N LEU A 187 0.91 -7.29 7.93
CA LEU A 187 0.01 -8.44 7.87
C LEU A 187 -0.02 -9.06 6.47
N SER A 188 -0.05 -8.23 5.43
CA SER A 188 0.01 -8.66 4.03
C SER A 188 1.31 -9.42 3.70
N ALA A 189 2.43 -9.02 4.30
CA ALA A 189 3.71 -9.69 4.10
C ALA A 189 3.76 -11.09 4.75
N ILE A 190 3.11 -11.26 5.90
CA ILE A 190 3.07 -12.54 6.64
C ILE A 190 2.09 -13.51 5.99
N SER A 191 0.94 -13.04 5.51
CA SER A 191 -0.13 -13.88 4.98
C SER A 191 0.29 -14.62 3.71
N LYS A 192 0.01 -15.93 3.66
CA LYS A 192 0.35 -16.77 2.49
C LYS A 192 -0.60 -16.57 1.31
N ASN A 193 -1.89 -16.37 1.58
CA ASN A 193 -2.95 -16.25 0.59
C ASN A 193 -3.74 -14.95 0.83
N SER A 194 -4.25 -14.35 -0.24
CA SER A 194 -5.05 -13.14 -0.18
C SER A 194 -6.33 -13.31 0.65
N SER A 195 -6.97 -14.50 0.63
CA SER A 195 -8.13 -14.81 1.45
C SER A 195 -7.81 -14.90 2.95
N ASN A 196 -6.63 -15.44 3.30
CA ASN A 196 -6.21 -15.57 4.69
C ASN A 196 -5.75 -14.24 5.30
N ALA A 197 -5.51 -13.22 4.49
CA ALA A 197 -5.11 -11.90 4.96
C ALA A 197 -6.30 -11.07 5.46
N VAL A 198 -7.53 -11.42 5.04
CA VAL A 198 -8.76 -10.68 5.35
C VAL A 198 -9.58 -11.34 6.45
N MET A 199 -9.38 -12.65 6.69
CA MET A 199 -9.97 -13.37 7.82
C MET A 199 -9.20 -13.10 9.12
#